data_54f3fc85f2cf8841b6c3cc9adb22bd1e
#
_entry.id   54f3fc85f2cf8841b6c3cc9adb22bd1e
#
_cell.length_a   1.000
_cell.length_b   1.000
_cell.length_c   1.000
_cell.angle_alpha   90.00
_cell.angle_beta   90.00
_cell.angle_gamma   90.00
#
_symmetry.space_group_name_H-M   'P 1'
#
loop_
_entity.id
_entity.type
_entity.pdbx_description
1 polymer ?
#
loop_
_entity_poly.entity_id
_entity_poly.type
_entity_poly.pdbx_seq_one_letter_code
_entity_poly.pdbx_strand_id
1 'polypeptide(L)'
;MSASLALLQLVSPALPVGAFSYSEGLEVLVQRGQLRSPQDVADWLEAELRQGVVRLETAALEPMQQCLHQWQAGADAGAEAQLRDLDGWLLAQREALELRQQQRQMGRSLLQLLAELGWPLPNGALDLSLSLIHI
;
A
#
# COMPACT_ATOMS: atom_id res chain seq x y z
N MET A 1 -7.13 -22.36 3.75
CA MET A 1 -7.07 -21.45 4.92
C MET A 1 -8.39 -20.72 5.06
N SER A 2 -8.94 -20.55 6.26
CA SER A 2 -10.14 -19.72 6.39
C SER A 2 -9.78 -18.25 6.09
N ALA A 3 -10.70 -17.50 5.49
CA ALA A 3 -10.50 -16.09 5.16
C ALA A 3 -10.03 -15.26 6.36
N SER A 4 -10.48 -15.59 7.58
CA SER A 4 -10.07 -14.94 8.81
C SER A 4 -8.59 -15.13 9.16
N LEU A 5 -8.03 -16.34 8.94
CA LEU A 5 -6.60 -16.58 9.21
C LEU A 5 -5.71 -15.86 8.19
N ALA A 6 -6.10 -15.83 6.92
CA ALA A 6 -5.38 -15.09 5.89
C ALA A 6 -5.37 -13.58 6.18
N LEU A 7 -6.51 -13.03 6.63
CA LEU A 7 -6.60 -11.61 7.01
C LEU A 7 -5.70 -11.29 8.21
N LEU A 8 -5.70 -12.14 9.25
CA LEU A 8 -4.82 -11.98 10.42
C LEU A 8 -3.34 -12.06 10.03
N GLN A 9 -2.99 -12.89 9.07
CA GLN A 9 -1.64 -12.97 8.55
C GLN A 9 -1.22 -11.68 7.83
N LEU A 10 -2.12 -11.09 7.02
CA LEU A 10 -1.86 -9.85 6.29
C LEU A 10 -1.66 -8.62 7.19
N VAL A 11 -2.28 -8.59 8.37
CA VAL A 11 -2.12 -7.49 9.34
C VAL A 11 -1.05 -7.78 10.42
N SER A 12 -0.36 -8.90 10.31
CA SER A 12 0.68 -9.30 11.27
C SER A 12 1.94 -8.45 11.11
N PRO A 13 2.55 -7.96 12.22
CA PRO A 13 3.87 -7.34 12.18
C PRO A 13 4.98 -8.28 11.68
N ALA A 14 4.74 -9.59 11.69
CA ALA A 14 5.65 -10.59 11.18
C ALA A 14 5.54 -10.80 9.66
N LEU A 15 4.69 -10.04 8.97
CA LEU A 15 4.57 -10.12 7.51
C LEU A 15 5.92 -9.81 6.84
N PRO A 16 6.47 -10.70 6.01
CA PRO A 16 7.84 -10.58 5.49
C PRO A 16 7.94 -9.60 4.31
N VAL A 17 7.25 -8.48 4.37
CA VAL A 17 7.25 -7.44 3.31
C VAL A 17 8.07 -6.21 3.67
N GLY A 18 8.58 -6.13 4.92
CA GLY A 18 9.40 -5.01 5.39
C GLY A 18 8.62 -3.73 5.73
N ALA A 19 7.30 -3.71 5.61
CA ALA A 19 6.48 -2.51 5.84
C ALA A 19 6.65 -1.92 7.25
N PHE A 20 6.82 -2.77 8.24
CA PHE A 20 6.98 -2.35 9.65
C PHE A 20 8.39 -1.88 10.02
N SER A 21 9.33 -1.90 9.07
CA SER A 21 10.70 -1.43 9.29
C SER A 21 10.86 0.08 9.05
N TYR A 22 9.81 0.75 8.62
CA TYR A 22 9.85 2.16 8.21
C TYR A 22 8.78 2.95 8.95
N SER A 23 9.20 4.04 9.58
CA SER A 23 8.31 4.92 10.36
C SER A 23 7.79 6.13 9.58
N GLU A 24 8.21 6.29 8.33
CA GLU A 24 7.85 7.43 7.44
C GLU A 24 8.01 8.82 8.11
N GLY A 25 9.02 8.97 8.95
CA GLY A 25 9.29 10.22 9.65
C GLY A 25 8.70 10.32 11.06
N LEU A 26 7.85 9.39 11.48
CA LEU A 26 7.27 9.38 12.83
C LEU A 26 8.33 9.42 13.93
N GLU A 27 9.41 8.64 13.76
CA GLU A 27 10.54 8.62 14.71
C GLU A 27 11.19 10.00 14.86
N VAL A 28 11.32 10.74 13.75
CA VAL A 28 11.89 12.10 13.76
C VAL A 28 10.99 13.06 14.56
N LEU A 29 9.67 12.93 14.41
CA LEU A 29 8.69 13.75 15.14
C LEU A 29 8.75 13.46 16.65
N VAL A 30 8.88 12.19 17.02
CA VAL A 30 9.07 11.76 18.42
C VAL A 30 10.39 12.29 18.98
N GLN A 31 11.50 12.11 18.26
CA GLN A 31 12.82 12.60 18.69
C GLN A 31 12.88 14.13 18.85
N ARG A 32 12.18 14.86 17.99
CA ARG A 32 12.05 16.33 18.09
C ARG A 32 11.08 16.77 19.17
N GLY A 33 10.42 15.85 19.86
CA GLY A 33 9.44 16.14 20.90
C GLY A 33 8.17 16.81 20.37
N GLN A 34 7.83 16.60 19.11
CA GLN A 34 6.58 17.07 18.50
C GLN A 34 5.42 16.13 18.81
N LEU A 35 5.70 14.84 19.02
CA LEU A 35 4.74 13.84 19.48
C LEU A 35 5.17 13.36 20.86
N ARG A 36 4.44 13.76 21.90
CA ARG A 36 4.76 13.48 23.31
C ARG A 36 3.68 12.69 24.03
N SER A 37 2.50 12.63 23.47
CA SER A 37 1.34 12.00 24.06
C SER A 37 0.57 11.16 23.02
N PRO A 38 -0.27 10.19 23.46
CA PRO A 38 -1.18 9.49 22.56
C PRO A 38 -2.09 10.44 21.78
N GLN A 39 -2.46 11.60 22.37
CA GLN A 39 -3.30 12.60 21.71
C GLN A 39 -2.55 13.25 20.55
N ASP A 40 -1.27 13.61 20.72
CA ASP A 40 -0.46 14.20 19.64
C ASP A 40 -0.36 13.23 18.45
N VAL A 41 -0.23 11.93 18.71
CA VAL A 41 -0.22 10.90 17.66
C VAL A 41 -1.57 10.81 16.97
N ALA A 42 -2.67 10.85 17.71
CA ALA A 42 -4.01 10.83 17.14
C ALA A 42 -4.27 12.05 16.25
N ASP A 43 -3.89 13.22 16.70
CA ASP A 43 -4.04 14.49 15.96
C ASP A 43 -3.17 14.48 14.68
N TRP A 44 -1.96 13.97 14.78
CA TRP A 44 -1.07 13.79 13.62
C TRP A 44 -1.66 12.80 12.60
N LEU A 45 -2.16 11.64 13.04
CA LEU A 45 -2.80 10.66 12.16
C LEU A 45 -4.05 11.25 11.48
N GLU A 46 -4.86 12.01 12.21
CA GLU A 46 -6.02 12.68 11.64
C GLU A 46 -5.62 13.70 10.58
N ALA A 47 -4.55 14.46 10.81
CA ALA A 47 -4.01 15.41 9.84
C ALA A 47 -3.51 14.71 8.58
N GLU A 48 -2.79 13.59 8.70
CA GLU A 48 -2.33 12.76 7.56
C GLU A 48 -3.51 12.20 6.75
N LEU A 49 -4.55 11.72 7.41
CA LEU A 49 -5.76 11.21 6.75
C LEU A 49 -6.57 12.32 6.04
N ARG A 50 -6.54 13.56 6.57
CA ARG A 50 -7.31 14.66 6.00
C ARG A 50 -6.56 15.46 4.95
N GLN A 51 -5.26 15.61 5.08
CA GLN A 51 -4.46 16.56 4.29
C GLN A 51 -3.12 15.99 3.79
N GLY A 52 -2.67 14.86 4.34
CA GLY A 52 -1.40 14.22 4.01
C GLY A 52 -1.49 13.27 2.82
N VAL A 53 -0.37 12.56 2.57
CA VAL A 53 -0.24 11.57 1.50
C VAL A 53 -1.23 10.42 1.68
N VAL A 54 -1.51 10.01 2.91
CA VAL A 54 -2.46 8.93 3.25
C VAL A 54 -3.87 9.22 2.70
N ARG A 55 -4.27 10.50 2.61
CA ARG A 55 -5.53 10.88 1.96
C ARG A 55 -5.58 10.50 0.49
N LEU A 56 -4.49 10.74 -0.24
CA LEU A 56 -4.41 10.41 -1.67
C LEU A 56 -4.44 8.89 -1.88
N GLU A 57 -3.71 8.18 -1.04
CA GLU A 57 -3.62 6.73 -1.08
C GLU A 57 -4.98 6.08 -0.77
N THR A 58 -5.67 6.53 0.29
CA THR A 58 -7.02 6.05 0.62
C THR A 58 -8.05 6.37 -0.45
N ALA A 59 -7.98 7.54 -1.10
CA ALA A 59 -8.88 7.91 -2.18
C ALA A 59 -8.68 7.05 -3.45
N ALA A 60 -7.47 6.50 -3.63
CA ALA A 60 -7.15 5.66 -4.78
C ALA A 60 -7.56 4.18 -4.59
N LEU A 61 -7.86 3.73 -3.37
CA LEU A 61 -8.18 2.32 -3.08
C LEU A 61 -9.39 1.82 -3.89
N GLU A 62 -10.49 2.56 -3.87
CA GLU A 62 -11.72 2.15 -4.57
C GLU A 62 -11.53 2.09 -6.10
N PRO A 63 -11.00 3.14 -6.79
CA PRO A 63 -10.73 3.06 -8.22
C PRO A 63 -9.76 1.92 -8.58
N MET A 64 -8.71 1.70 -7.80
CA MET A 64 -7.77 0.62 -8.07
C MET A 64 -8.40 -0.76 -7.88
N GLN A 65 -9.23 -0.94 -6.86
CA GLN A 65 -9.99 -2.17 -6.64
C GLN A 65 -10.93 -2.46 -7.81
N GLN A 66 -11.63 -1.44 -8.31
CA GLN A 66 -12.51 -1.57 -9.47
C GLN A 66 -11.74 -1.99 -10.72
N CYS A 67 -10.61 -1.33 -11.02
CA CYS A 67 -9.72 -1.72 -12.12
C CYS A 67 -9.23 -3.16 -11.99
N LEU A 68 -8.81 -3.56 -10.78
CA LEU A 68 -8.32 -4.91 -10.53
C LEU A 68 -9.41 -5.97 -10.78
N HIS A 69 -10.63 -5.74 -10.31
CA HIS A 69 -11.76 -6.65 -10.53
C HIS A 69 -12.12 -6.76 -12.01
N GLN A 70 -12.14 -5.64 -12.74
CA GLN A 70 -12.42 -5.60 -14.17
C GLN A 70 -11.34 -6.34 -14.98
N TRP A 71 -10.09 -6.15 -14.61
CA TRP A 71 -8.97 -6.86 -15.21
C TRP A 71 -9.04 -8.36 -14.96
N GLN A 72 -9.29 -8.79 -13.71
CA GLN A 72 -9.47 -10.21 -13.38
C GLN A 72 -10.62 -10.87 -14.14
N ALA A 73 -11.71 -10.13 -14.32
CA ALA A 73 -12.88 -10.61 -15.05
C ALA A 73 -12.70 -10.61 -16.58
N GLY A 74 -11.64 -9.99 -17.11
CA GLY A 74 -11.46 -9.76 -18.54
C GLY A 74 -12.55 -8.87 -19.15
N ALA A 75 -13.23 -8.08 -18.31
CA ALA A 75 -14.39 -7.29 -18.69
C ALA A 75 -14.02 -5.99 -19.39
N ASP A 76 -12.83 -5.45 -19.16
CA ASP A 76 -12.32 -4.22 -19.75
C ASP A 76 -10.84 -4.36 -20.11
N ALA A 77 -10.52 -4.24 -21.40
CA ALA A 77 -9.16 -4.29 -21.91
C ALA A 77 -8.28 -3.08 -21.44
N GLY A 78 -8.92 -1.99 -20.99
CA GLY A 78 -8.26 -0.80 -20.47
C GLY A 78 -7.98 -0.85 -18.96
N ALA A 79 -8.59 -1.78 -18.23
CA ALA A 79 -8.53 -1.81 -16.77
C ALA A 79 -7.10 -2.00 -16.22
N GLU A 80 -6.30 -2.83 -16.88
CA GLU A 80 -4.88 -2.99 -16.53
C GLU A 80 -4.11 -1.69 -16.71
N ALA A 81 -4.30 -1.00 -17.84
CA ALA A 81 -3.62 0.26 -18.11
C ALA A 81 -4.01 1.34 -17.09
N GLN A 82 -5.29 1.46 -16.77
CA GLN A 82 -5.78 2.39 -15.76
C GLN A 82 -5.19 2.09 -14.36
N LEU A 83 -5.10 0.81 -13.99
CA LEU A 83 -4.49 0.41 -12.73
C LEU A 83 -3.01 0.79 -12.68
N ARG A 84 -2.28 0.56 -13.77
CA ARG A 84 -0.86 0.94 -13.89
C ARG A 84 -0.66 2.45 -13.83
N ASP A 85 -1.53 3.23 -14.45
CA ASP A 85 -1.49 4.69 -14.41
C ASP A 85 -1.73 5.22 -13.00
N LEU A 86 -2.74 4.70 -12.29
CA LEU A 86 -3.01 5.04 -10.90
C LEU A 86 -1.85 4.69 -9.98
N ASP A 87 -1.29 3.49 -10.11
CA ASP A 87 -0.12 3.03 -9.33
C ASP A 87 1.11 3.91 -9.61
N GLY A 88 1.38 4.21 -10.87
CA GLY A 88 2.46 5.10 -11.28
C GLY A 88 2.30 6.52 -10.74
N TRP A 89 1.07 7.05 -10.76
CA TRP A 89 0.76 8.36 -10.22
C TRP A 89 1.00 8.42 -8.70
N LEU A 90 0.53 7.42 -7.95
CA LEU A 90 0.77 7.33 -6.50
C LEU A 90 2.25 7.20 -6.17
N LEU A 91 2.96 6.36 -6.90
CA LEU A 91 4.40 6.20 -6.72
C LEU A 91 5.16 7.51 -6.99
N ALA A 92 4.69 8.31 -7.95
CA ALA A 92 5.27 9.61 -8.26
C ALA A 92 5.10 10.65 -7.14
N GLN A 93 4.15 10.44 -6.21
CA GLN A 93 4.01 11.31 -5.03
C GLN A 93 5.16 11.14 -4.03
N ARG A 94 5.94 10.07 -4.14
CA ARG A 94 7.15 9.88 -3.32
C ARG A 94 8.31 10.68 -3.92
N GLU A 95 8.81 11.66 -3.17
CA GLU A 95 9.83 12.60 -3.65
C GLU A 95 11.18 11.92 -3.91
N ALA A 96 11.62 11.05 -2.98
CA ALA A 96 12.91 10.39 -3.07
C ALA A 96 12.86 9.10 -3.88
N LEU A 97 13.92 8.85 -4.67
CA LEU A 97 14.06 7.61 -5.44
C LEU A 97 14.07 6.38 -4.55
N GLU A 98 14.72 6.47 -3.39
CA GLU A 98 14.84 5.42 -2.39
C GLU A 98 13.46 5.02 -1.84
N LEU A 99 12.60 5.99 -1.57
CA LEU A 99 11.22 5.74 -1.12
C LEU A 99 10.40 5.02 -2.19
N ARG A 100 10.57 5.39 -3.47
CA ARG A 100 9.90 4.70 -4.59
C ARG A 100 10.38 3.26 -4.74
N GLN A 101 11.69 3.03 -4.60
CA GLN A 101 12.27 1.68 -4.65
C GLN A 101 11.77 0.82 -3.50
N GLN A 102 11.70 1.37 -2.30
CA GLN A 102 11.17 0.72 -1.11
C GLN A 102 9.70 0.32 -1.29
N GLN A 103 8.86 1.22 -1.76
CA GLN A 103 7.45 0.95 -2.05
C GLN A 103 7.29 -0.20 -3.05
N ARG A 104 8.03 -0.15 -4.15
CA ARG A 104 8.04 -1.24 -5.15
C ARG A 104 8.45 -2.57 -4.56
N GLN A 105 9.48 -2.57 -3.70
CA GLN A 105 9.95 -3.80 -3.07
C GLN A 105 8.89 -4.39 -2.14
N MET A 106 8.25 -3.57 -1.31
CA MET A 106 7.17 -3.99 -0.42
C MET A 106 5.98 -4.54 -1.21
N GLY A 107 5.55 -3.83 -2.25
CA GLY A 107 4.44 -4.26 -3.10
C GLY A 107 4.72 -5.60 -3.78
N ARG A 108 5.90 -5.79 -4.35
CA ARG A 108 6.31 -7.07 -4.95
C ARG A 108 6.32 -8.21 -3.94
N SER A 109 6.90 -7.99 -2.75
CA SER A 109 6.95 -9.00 -1.70
C SER A 109 5.56 -9.43 -1.26
N LEU A 110 4.62 -8.50 -1.17
CA LEU A 110 3.24 -8.81 -0.80
C LEU A 110 2.49 -9.55 -1.93
N LEU A 111 2.64 -9.12 -3.18
CA LEU A 111 2.05 -9.82 -4.33
C LEU A 111 2.57 -11.25 -4.44
N GLN A 112 3.87 -11.45 -4.25
CA GLN A 112 4.47 -12.78 -4.24
C GLN A 112 3.89 -13.65 -3.12
N LEU A 113 3.77 -13.10 -1.91
CA LEU A 113 3.15 -13.79 -0.79
C LEU A 113 1.69 -14.17 -1.07
N LEU A 114 0.90 -13.25 -1.66
CA LEU A 114 -0.48 -13.54 -2.05
C LEU A 114 -0.56 -14.67 -3.08
N ALA A 115 0.33 -14.67 -4.07
CA ALA A 115 0.42 -15.74 -5.05
C ALA A 115 0.77 -17.10 -4.40
N GLU A 116 1.73 -17.13 -3.48
CA GLU A 116 2.13 -18.32 -2.72
C GLU A 116 1.00 -18.84 -1.81
N LEU A 117 0.16 -17.95 -1.30
CA LEU A 117 -1.04 -18.27 -0.51
C LEU A 117 -2.21 -18.76 -1.40
N GLY A 118 -2.04 -18.77 -2.73
CA GLY A 118 -3.05 -19.23 -3.68
C GLY A 118 -4.18 -18.21 -3.93
N TRP A 119 -3.95 -16.94 -3.67
CA TRP A 119 -4.89 -15.89 -4.02
C TRP A 119 -4.91 -15.69 -5.54
N PRO A 120 -6.09 -15.55 -6.16
CA PRO A 120 -6.17 -15.34 -7.59
C PRO A 120 -5.67 -13.94 -7.96
N LEU A 121 -4.52 -13.88 -8.59
CA LEU A 121 -3.97 -12.67 -9.18
C LEU A 121 -4.11 -12.72 -10.70
N PRO A 122 -4.43 -11.59 -11.38
CA PRO A 122 -4.42 -11.54 -12.83
C PRO A 122 -3.00 -11.77 -13.37
N ASN A 123 -2.91 -12.30 -14.60
CA ASN A 123 -1.63 -12.50 -15.27
C ASN A 123 -0.91 -11.14 -15.42
N GLY A 124 0.36 -11.09 -15.04
CA GLY A 124 1.15 -9.86 -15.06
C GLY A 124 1.01 -8.97 -13.82
N ALA A 125 0.19 -9.36 -12.82
CA ALA A 125 0.05 -8.58 -11.59
C ALA A 125 1.36 -8.45 -10.81
N LEU A 126 2.26 -9.44 -10.89
CA LEU A 126 3.58 -9.39 -10.23
C LEU A 126 4.51 -8.30 -10.81
N ASP A 127 4.20 -7.80 -12.01
CA ASP A 127 4.94 -6.69 -12.63
C ASP A 127 4.50 -5.31 -12.13
N LEU A 128 3.40 -5.25 -11.37
CA LEU A 128 2.93 -4.03 -10.73
C LEU A 128 3.81 -3.70 -9.53
N SER A 129 4.01 -2.43 -9.29
CA SER A 129 4.65 -1.97 -8.06
C SER A 129 3.67 -1.87 -6.89
N LEU A 130 2.38 -1.79 -7.19
CA LEU A 130 1.25 -1.62 -6.26
C LEU A 130 1.66 -0.91 -4.97
N SER A 131 1.95 0.37 -5.11
CA SER A 131 2.46 1.22 -4.03
C SER A 131 1.49 1.36 -2.85
N LEU A 132 0.24 0.93 -3.02
CA LEU A 132 -0.81 1.00 -2.00
C LEU A 132 -0.98 -0.23 -1.13
N ILE A 133 -0.29 -1.32 -1.42
CA ILE A 133 -0.57 -2.60 -0.74
C ILE A 133 -0.27 -2.54 0.77
N HIS A 134 0.53 -1.58 1.21
CA HIS A 134 0.88 -1.44 2.64
C HIS A 134 -0.12 -0.60 3.45
N ILE A 135 -1.17 -0.09 2.84
CA ILE A 135 -2.25 0.58 3.53
C ILE A 135 -3.33 -0.43 3.91
#